data_e85d44bd8428be7aa1fb9b000aa6ff1b
#
_entry.id   e85d44bd8428be7aa1fb9b000aa6ff1b
#
_cell.length_a   1.000
_cell.length_b   1.000
_cell.length_c   1.000
_cell.angle_alpha   90.00
_cell.angle_beta   90.00
_cell.angle_gamma   90.00
#
_symmetry.space_group_name_H-M   'P 1'
#
loop_
_entity.id
_entity.type
_entity.pdbx_description
1 polymer ?
#
loop_
_entity_poly.entity_id
_entity_poly.type
_entity_poly.pdbx_seq_one_letter_code
_entity_poly.pdbx_strand_id
1 'polypeptide(L)'
;KYAEMAVKNGASLIVAEDKIDVDVPVWYVENSRVEIAEMACKYYGNPSSKFKLIGITGTNGKTTITYLIKSIIETAGMRIGVIGTNQNIIGDKVLVTQSTTPTTPNALELQQLFAEMVDSDAECVVMEVSSHALELERVHGCHFDVGVFTNLTRDHLDFHKTMENYLNAKAKLFKISDKGVV
;
A
#
# COMPACT_ATOMS: atom_id res chain seq x y z
N LYS A 1 -10.26 -10.30 -22.57
CA LYS A 1 -11.40 -10.52 -21.66
C LYS A 1 -11.63 -9.34 -20.71
N TYR A 2 -10.65 -8.95 -19.86
CA TYR A 2 -10.83 -7.82 -18.93
C TYR A 2 -10.88 -6.48 -19.65
N ALA A 3 -10.08 -6.25 -20.69
CA ALA A 3 -10.05 -5.02 -21.46
C ALA A 3 -11.39 -4.76 -22.17
N GLU A 4 -11.96 -5.76 -22.85
CA GLU A 4 -13.29 -5.66 -23.46
C GLU A 4 -14.39 -5.34 -22.43
N MET A 5 -14.29 -5.94 -21.22
CA MET A 5 -15.24 -5.66 -20.15
C MET A 5 -15.09 -4.22 -19.64
N ALA A 6 -13.85 -3.71 -19.52
CA ALA A 6 -13.60 -2.34 -19.14
C ALA A 6 -14.17 -1.35 -20.17
N VAL A 7 -13.95 -1.60 -21.45
CA VAL A 7 -14.54 -0.78 -22.54
C VAL A 7 -16.07 -0.78 -22.48
N LYS A 8 -16.71 -1.95 -22.30
CA LYS A 8 -18.16 -2.04 -22.11
C LYS A 8 -18.67 -1.27 -20.90
N ASN A 9 -17.84 -1.14 -19.86
CA ASN A 9 -18.15 -0.35 -18.67
C ASN A 9 -17.76 1.14 -18.80
N GLY A 10 -17.40 1.60 -20.01
CA GLY A 10 -17.15 3.00 -20.30
C GLY A 10 -15.69 3.45 -20.20
N ALA A 11 -14.73 2.53 -20.16
CA ALA A 11 -13.33 2.91 -20.24
C ALA A 11 -13.01 3.55 -21.60
N SER A 12 -12.43 4.75 -21.59
CA SER A 12 -12.03 5.50 -22.80
C SER A 12 -10.55 5.32 -23.17
N LEU A 13 -9.77 4.67 -22.29
CA LEU A 13 -8.37 4.33 -22.48
C LEU A 13 -8.09 3.03 -21.72
N ILE A 14 -7.27 2.15 -22.27
CA ILE A 14 -6.76 0.96 -21.58
C ILE A 14 -5.24 1.10 -21.39
N VAL A 15 -4.75 0.79 -20.20
CA VAL A 15 -3.31 0.62 -19.92
C VAL A 15 -3.01 -0.88 -19.92
N ALA A 16 -2.03 -1.31 -20.71
CA ALA A 16 -1.72 -2.73 -20.89
C ALA A 16 -0.21 -3.00 -21.06
N GLU A 17 0.23 -4.17 -20.61
CA GLU A 17 1.60 -4.66 -20.83
C GLU A 17 1.72 -5.37 -22.19
N ASP A 18 0.71 -6.17 -22.52
CA ASP A 18 0.65 -6.95 -23.75
C ASP A 18 -0.21 -6.29 -24.82
N LYS A 19 0.05 -6.66 -26.06
CA LYS A 19 -0.77 -6.22 -27.21
C LYS A 19 -2.18 -6.78 -27.11
N ILE A 20 -3.16 -5.89 -27.13
CA ILE A 20 -4.59 -6.21 -27.07
C ILE A 20 -5.32 -5.55 -28.22
N ASP A 21 -6.45 -6.14 -28.62
CA ASP A 21 -7.33 -5.63 -29.66
C ASP A 21 -8.64 -5.14 -29.01
N VAL A 22 -8.84 -3.83 -29.00
CA VAL A 22 -10.02 -3.14 -28.43
C VAL A 22 -10.29 -1.83 -29.19
N ASP A 23 -11.54 -1.36 -29.17
CA ASP A 23 -12.00 -0.19 -29.91
C ASP A 23 -11.67 1.16 -29.25
N VAL A 24 -10.79 1.18 -28.23
CA VAL A 24 -10.34 2.40 -27.56
C VAL A 24 -8.82 2.50 -27.60
N PRO A 25 -8.22 3.70 -27.42
CA PRO A 25 -6.78 3.85 -27.34
C PRO A 25 -6.17 2.94 -26.26
N VAL A 26 -4.98 2.39 -26.54
CA VAL A 26 -4.22 1.57 -25.60
C VAL A 26 -2.87 2.23 -25.34
N TRP A 27 -2.59 2.46 -24.07
CA TRP A 27 -1.29 2.90 -23.62
C TRP A 27 -0.49 1.68 -23.14
N TYR A 28 0.56 1.35 -23.89
CA TYR A 28 1.43 0.23 -23.57
C TYR A 28 2.53 0.63 -22.58
N VAL A 29 2.67 -0.14 -21.52
CA VAL A 29 3.61 0.10 -20.42
C VAL A 29 4.38 -1.19 -20.09
N GLU A 30 5.55 -1.07 -19.48
CA GLU A 30 6.36 -2.23 -19.07
C GLU A 30 5.76 -2.93 -17.83
N ASN A 31 5.17 -2.18 -16.91
CA ASN A 31 4.57 -2.71 -15.67
C ASN A 31 3.32 -1.92 -15.31
N SER A 32 2.17 -2.51 -15.55
CA SER A 32 0.86 -1.88 -15.27
C SER A 32 0.60 -1.63 -13.79
N ARG A 33 1.23 -2.39 -12.88
CA ARG A 33 1.11 -2.18 -11.43
C ARG A 33 1.88 -0.95 -10.96
N VAL A 34 3.07 -0.74 -11.49
CA VAL A 34 3.85 0.49 -11.27
C VAL A 34 3.07 1.68 -11.80
N GLU A 35 2.58 1.58 -13.04
CA GLU A 35 1.87 2.67 -13.68
C GLU A 35 0.60 3.10 -12.93
N ILE A 36 -0.23 2.14 -12.51
CA ILE A 36 -1.42 2.48 -11.73
C ILE A 36 -1.08 3.11 -10.38
N ALA A 37 0.01 2.69 -9.75
CA ALA A 37 0.46 3.28 -8.50
C ALA A 37 0.93 4.72 -8.69
N GLU A 38 1.71 5.00 -9.74
CA GLU A 38 2.13 6.36 -10.08
C GLU A 38 0.97 7.27 -10.46
N MET A 39 0.04 6.76 -11.28
CA MET A 39 -1.17 7.50 -11.63
C MET A 39 -2.00 7.84 -10.39
N ALA A 40 -2.18 6.88 -9.49
CA ALA A 40 -2.90 7.09 -8.24
C ALA A 40 -2.20 8.14 -7.35
N CYS A 41 -0.87 8.05 -7.18
CA CYS A 41 -0.10 9.06 -6.45
C CYS A 41 -0.33 10.46 -7.02
N LYS A 42 -0.21 10.63 -8.33
CA LYS A 42 -0.40 11.91 -9.01
C LYS A 42 -1.84 12.42 -8.89
N TYR A 43 -2.82 11.54 -9.09
CA TYR A 43 -4.25 11.87 -9.02
C TYR A 43 -4.65 12.42 -7.64
N TYR A 44 -4.16 11.78 -6.57
CA TYR A 44 -4.43 12.20 -5.19
C TYR A 44 -3.43 13.23 -4.64
N GLY A 45 -2.51 13.76 -5.46
CA GLY A 45 -1.57 14.82 -5.09
C GLY A 45 -0.47 14.36 -4.12
N ASN A 46 0.03 13.14 -4.29
CA ASN A 46 1.10 12.51 -3.50
C ASN A 46 0.85 12.61 -1.99
N PRO A 47 -0.26 12.09 -1.47
CA PRO A 47 -0.68 12.32 -0.10
C PRO A 47 0.29 11.73 0.93
N SER A 48 1.03 10.65 0.61
CA SER A 48 2.03 10.05 1.51
C SER A 48 3.19 10.99 1.88
N SER A 49 3.40 12.08 1.14
CA SER A 49 4.40 13.09 1.46
C SER A 49 3.93 14.17 2.45
N LYS A 50 2.67 14.15 2.86
CA LYS A 50 2.04 15.20 3.68
C LYS A 50 1.97 14.85 5.17
N PHE A 51 2.36 13.66 5.57
CA PHE A 51 2.43 13.18 6.95
C PHE A 51 3.65 12.27 7.14
N LYS A 52 3.97 11.90 8.39
CA LYS A 52 4.99 10.89 8.66
C LYS A 52 4.44 9.50 8.42
N LEU A 53 5.09 8.71 7.55
CA LEU A 53 4.63 7.36 7.18
C LEU A 53 5.52 6.29 7.80
N ILE A 54 4.90 5.39 8.58
CA ILE A 54 5.56 4.25 9.21
C ILE A 54 5.02 2.96 8.60
N GLY A 55 5.90 2.18 7.99
CA GLY A 55 5.56 0.87 7.42
C GLY A 55 6.02 -0.28 8.30
N ILE A 56 5.16 -1.26 8.55
CA ILE A 56 5.49 -2.43 9.37
C ILE A 56 5.36 -3.69 8.53
N THR A 57 6.46 -4.40 8.35
CA THR A 57 6.48 -5.71 7.71
C THR A 57 6.97 -6.79 8.66
N GLY A 58 6.83 -8.04 8.27
CA GLY A 58 7.22 -9.23 9.02
C GLY A 58 6.19 -10.34 8.85
N THR A 59 6.47 -11.52 9.37
CA THR A 59 5.49 -12.62 9.37
C THR A 59 4.40 -12.33 10.39
N ASN A 60 4.77 -12.15 11.64
CA ASN A 60 3.86 -11.96 12.77
C ASN A 60 4.08 -10.61 13.47
N GLY A 61 3.09 -10.15 14.23
CA GLY A 61 3.20 -8.99 15.09
C GLY A 61 2.93 -7.64 14.42
N LYS A 62 2.72 -7.59 13.10
CA LYS A 62 2.41 -6.35 12.38
C LYS A 62 1.26 -5.57 13.02
N THR A 63 0.11 -6.19 13.14
CA THR A 63 -1.09 -5.56 13.72
C THR A 63 -0.86 -5.10 15.15
N THR A 64 -0.23 -5.93 15.99
CA THR A 64 0.05 -5.56 17.38
C THR A 64 0.95 -4.33 17.48
N ILE A 65 2.05 -4.30 16.72
CA ILE A 65 2.98 -3.16 16.70
C ILE A 65 2.30 -1.91 16.13
N THR A 66 1.48 -2.05 15.09
CA THR A 66 0.69 -0.95 14.53
C THR A 66 -0.17 -0.26 15.60
N TYR A 67 -0.90 -1.03 16.41
CA TYR A 67 -1.73 -0.47 17.46
C TYR A 67 -0.94 0.04 18.67
N LEU A 68 0.23 -0.53 18.98
CA LEU A 68 1.14 0.02 19.99
C LEU A 68 1.67 1.38 19.55
N ILE A 69 2.12 1.53 18.31
CA ILE A 69 2.58 2.80 17.76
C ILE A 69 1.43 3.82 17.77
N LYS A 70 0.22 3.40 17.35
CA LYS A 70 -0.97 4.25 17.42
C LYS A 70 -1.15 4.82 18.84
N SER A 71 -1.15 3.96 19.84
CA SER A 71 -1.34 4.38 21.24
C SER A 71 -0.26 5.36 21.72
N ILE A 72 1.00 5.13 21.36
CA ILE A 72 2.11 6.02 21.72
C ILE A 72 1.95 7.40 21.08
N ILE A 73 1.67 7.45 19.78
CA ILE A 73 1.54 8.69 19.02
C ILE A 73 0.31 9.50 19.49
N GLU A 74 -0.83 8.83 19.73
CA GLU A 74 -2.02 9.48 20.31
C GLU A 74 -1.77 10.02 21.71
N THR A 75 -1.03 9.29 22.55
CA THR A 75 -0.65 9.75 23.88
C THR A 75 0.26 10.98 23.81
N ALA A 76 1.07 11.11 22.77
CA ALA A 76 1.86 12.31 22.49
C ALA A 76 1.03 13.49 21.94
N GLY A 77 -0.27 13.32 21.76
CA GLY A 77 -1.19 14.36 21.28
C GLY A 77 -1.23 14.53 19.78
N MET A 78 -0.64 13.62 19.03
CA MET A 78 -0.61 13.68 17.55
C MET A 78 -1.75 12.87 16.94
N ARG A 79 -2.29 13.36 15.81
CA ARG A 79 -3.34 12.68 15.06
C ARG A 79 -2.76 11.63 14.12
N ILE A 80 -3.08 10.37 14.36
CA ILE A 80 -2.53 9.24 13.62
C ILE A 80 -3.61 8.46 12.86
N GLY A 81 -3.31 8.12 11.59
CA GLY A 81 -4.05 7.15 10.79
C GLY A 81 -3.46 5.75 10.92
N VAL A 82 -4.30 4.74 10.78
CA VAL A 82 -3.91 3.32 10.75
C VAL A 82 -4.46 2.67 9.50
N ILE A 83 -3.62 1.89 8.82
CA ILE A 83 -4.02 1.01 7.72
C ILE A 83 -3.55 -0.41 8.02
N GLY A 84 -4.47 -1.36 8.08
CA GLY A 84 -4.08 -2.74 8.40
C GLY A 84 -5.20 -3.77 8.33
N THR A 85 -4.87 -4.95 8.77
CA THR A 85 -5.71 -6.15 8.65
C THR A 85 -7.08 -6.00 9.30
N ASN A 86 -7.16 -5.34 10.46
CA ASN A 86 -8.41 -5.23 11.20
C ASN A 86 -9.33 -4.15 10.61
N GLN A 87 -8.76 -2.97 10.36
CA GLN A 87 -9.51 -1.82 9.84
C GLN A 87 -8.55 -0.70 9.41
N ASN A 88 -9.07 0.22 8.60
CA ASN A 88 -8.42 1.47 8.28
C ASN A 88 -9.13 2.56 9.06
N ILE A 89 -8.40 3.36 9.85
CA ILE A 89 -8.99 4.37 10.73
C ILE A 89 -8.15 5.65 10.78
N ILE A 90 -8.81 6.75 11.08
CA ILE A 90 -8.20 8.02 11.50
C ILE A 90 -8.97 8.58 12.70
N GLY A 91 -8.31 8.68 13.87
CA GLY A 91 -9.04 8.91 15.12
C GLY A 91 -10.09 7.82 15.33
N ASP A 92 -11.35 8.23 15.51
CA ASP A 92 -12.51 7.32 15.69
C ASP A 92 -13.23 6.99 14.36
N LYS A 93 -12.82 7.61 13.24
CA LYS A 93 -13.46 7.40 11.94
C LYS A 93 -12.90 6.16 11.27
N VAL A 94 -13.76 5.20 10.96
CA VAL A 94 -13.42 4.03 10.11
C VAL A 94 -13.50 4.45 8.63
N LEU A 95 -12.44 4.16 7.89
CA LEU A 95 -12.33 4.38 6.45
C LEU A 95 -12.63 3.07 5.73
N VAL A 96 -13.60 3.08 4.83
CA VAL A 96 -14.05 1.87 4.13
C VAL A 96 -13.39 1.80 2.75
N THR A 97 -12.78 0.64 2.44
CA THR A 97 -12.29 0.31 1.10
C THR A 97 -13.27 -0.62 0.39
N GLN A 98 -13.32 -0.55 -0.92
CA GLN A 98 -14.16 -1.43 -1.74
C GLN A 98 -13.49 -2.79 -2.01
N SER A 99 -12.16 -2.86 -1.86
CA SER A 99 -11.41 -4.05 -2.20
C SER A 99 -11.35 -5.06 -1.05
N THR A 100 -11.29 -6.32 -1.44
CA THR A 100 -11.14 -7.45 -0.53
C THR A 100 -9.67 -7.82 -0.29
N THR A 101 -8.70 -6.94 -0.64
CA THR A 101 -7.29 -7.22 -0.41
C THR A 101 -6.98 -7.14 1.08
N PRO A 102 -6.56 -8.25 1.70
CA PRO A 102 -6.27 -8.24 3.13
C PRO A 102 -5.01 -7.43 3.44
N THR A 103 -4.96 -6.84 4.61
CA THR A 103 -3.80 -6.19 5.25
C THR A 103 -3.35 -4.88 4.60
N THR A 104 -2.98 -4.92 3.31
CA THR A 104 -2.49 -3.74 2.56
C THR A 104 -3.39 -3.55 1.35
N PRO A 105 -4.08 -2.41 1.21
CA PRO A 105 -4.93 -2.10 0.07
C PRO A 105 -4.17 -2.13 -1.26
N ASN A 106 -4.89 -2.18 -2.39
CA ASN A 106 -4.27 -1.96 -3.70
C ASN A 106 -3.80 -0.50 -3.83
N ALA A 107 -2.96 -0.22 -4.82
CA ALA A 107 -2.31 1.09 -4.96
C ALA A 107 -3.31 2.26 -5.07
N LEU A 108 -4.40 2.10 -5.81
CA LEU A 108 -5.40 3.15 -5.98
C LEU A 108 -6.13 3.45 -4.66
N GLU A 109 -6.61 2.42 -3.97
CA GLU A 109 -7.31 2.56 -2.69
C GLU A 109 -6.38 3.05 -1.58
N LEU A 110 -5.09 2.67 -1.62
CA LEU A 110 -4.10 3.15 -0.66
C LEU A 110 -3.93 4.67 -0.77
N GLN A 111 -3.80 5.20 -1.99
CA GLN A 111 -3.67 6.65 -2.19
C GLN A 111 -4.97 7.40 -1.85
N GLN A 112 -6.13 6.79 -2.10
CA GLN A 112 -7.42 7.33 -1.67
C GLN A 112 -7.49 7.43 -0.13
N LEU A 113 -7.14 6.35 0.59
CA LEU A 113 -7.09 6.36 2.05
C LEU A 113 -6.14 7.43 2.59
N PHE A 114 -4.96 7.55 1.99
CA PHE A 114 -4.01 8.58 2.38
C PHE A 114 -4.56 9.99 2.15
N ALA A 115 -5.27 10.23 1.05
CA ALA A 115 -5.92 11.53 0.81
C ALA A 115 -6.99 11.82 1.86
N GLU A 116 -7.84 10.85 2.21
CA GLU A 116 -8.84 10.99 3.27
C GLU A 116 -8.20 11.25 4.66
N MET A 117 -7.03 10.65 4.93
CA MET A 117 -6.26 10.90 6.14
C MET A 117 -5.66 12.32 6.16
N VAL A 118 -5.15 12.80 5.01
CA VAL A 118 -4.70 14.20 4.87
C VAL A 118 -5.86 15.18 5.13
N ASP A 119 -7.02 14.95 4.51
CA ASP A 119 -8.21 15.78 4.70
C ASP A 119 -8.76 15.73 6.14
N SER A 120 -8.34 14.73 6.90
CA SER A 120 -8.64 14.57 8.32
C SER A 120 -7.49 15.03 9.23
N ASP A 121 -6.54 15.84 8.74
CA ASP A 121 -5.40 16.39 9.46
C ASP A 121 -4.49 15.33 10.11
N ALA A 122 -4.23 14.21 9.44
CA ALA A 122 -3.27 13.22 9.91
C ALA A 122 -1.86 13.80 9.93
N GLU A 123 -1.17 13.73 11.07
CA GLU A 123 0.24 14.10 11.23
C GLU A 123 1.16 12.88 11.03
N CYS A 124 0.62 11.69 11.30
CA CYS A 124 1.33 10.42 11.15
C CYS A 124 0.36 9.36 10.60
N VAL A 125 0.89 8.43 9.82
CA VAL A 125 0.17 7.21 9.42
C VAL A 125 1.05 6.01 9.69
N VAL A 126 0.52 5.00 10.34
CA VAL A 126 1.17 3.70 10.50
C VAL A 126 0.41 2.64 9.72
N MET A 127 1.13 1.85 8.93
CA MET A 127 0.48 0.83 8.10
C MET A 127 1.19 -0.53 8.12
N GLU A 128 0.38 -1.57 8.05
CA GLU A 128 0.88 -2.92 7.79
C GLU A 128 1.25 -3.07 6.31
N VAL A 129 2.49 -3.48 6.03
CA VAL A 129 3.00 -3.70 4.68
C VAL A 129 3.29 -5.18 4.48
N SER A 130 2.40 -5.88 3.78
CA SER A 130 2.56 -7.30 3.48
C SER A 130 3.64 -7.53 2.43
N SER A 131 4.27 -8.72 2.44
CA SER A 131 5.23 -9.10 1.40
C SER A 131 4.60 -9.15 0.00
N HIS A 132 3.33 -9.51 -0.09
CA HIS A 132 2.56 -9.44 -1.33
C HIS A 132 2.41 -7.99 -1.82
N ALA A 133 2.16 -7.04 -0.91
CA ALA A 133 2.04 -5.64 -1.29
C ALA A 133 3.34 -5.08 -1.85
N LEU A 134 4.47 -5.45 -1.26
CA LEU A 134 5.81 -5.07 -1.74
C LEU A 134 6.16 -5.73 -3.08
N GLU A 135 5.77 -6.99 -3.27
CA GLU A 135 6.05 -7.71 -4.52
C GLU A 135 5.11 -7.29 -5.66
N LEU A 136 3.88 -6.94 -5.35
CA LEU A 136 2.86 -6.53 -6.31
C LEU A 136 2.76 -5.00 -6.48
N GLU A 137 3.80 -4.25 -6.08
CA GLU A 137 3.95 -2.81 -6.26
C GLU A 137 2.80 -1.96 -5.67
N ARG A 138 2.06 -2.47 -4.65
CA ARG A 138 0.92 -1.75 -4.06
C ARG A 138 1.32 -0.49 -3.31
N VAL A 139 2.56 -0.43 -2.83
CA VAL A 139 3.15 0.71 -2.11
C VAL A 139 4.16 1.48 -2.97
N HIS A 140 4.19 1.22 -4.28
CA HIS A 140 5.04 1.97 -5.20
C HIS A 140 4.65 3.46 -5.18
N GLY A 141 5.64 4.34 -5.22
CA GLY A 141 5.44 5.78 -5.10
C GLY A 141 5.20 6.28 -3.67
N CYS A 142 5.07 5.38 -2.67
CA CYS A 142 5.10 5.76 -1.26
C CYS A 142 6.54 5.88 -0.76
N HIS A 143 6.79 6.88 0.08
CA HIS A 143 8.05 7.04 0.79
C HIS A 143 7.81 6.92 2.28
N PHE A 144 8.53 6.01 2.95
CA PHE A 144 8.36 5.75 4.36
C PHE A 144 9.44 6.48 5.18
N ASP A 145 9.07 7.24 6.19
CA ASP A 145 10.03 7.79 7.16
C ASP A 145 10.68 6.68 7.99
N VAL A 146 9.89 5.62 8.31
CA VAL A 146 10.39 4.47 9.07
C VAL A 146 9.83 3.17 8.51
N GLY A 147 10.71 2.22 8.22
CA GLY A 147 10.37 0.83 7.92
C GLY A 147 10.72 -0.09 9.09
N VAL A 148 9.75 -0.85 9.58
CA VAL A 148 9.93 -1.79 10.70
C VAL A 148 9.81 -3.22 10.19
N PHE A 149 10.76 -4.07 10.53
CA PHE A 149 10.76 -5.51 10.23
C PHE A 149 10.70 -6.31 11.53
N THR A 150 9.59 -6.96 11.80
CA THR A 150 9.34 -7.58 13.11
C THR A 150 9.99 -8.94 13.28
N ASN A 151 9.81 -9.83 12.33
CA ASN A 151 10.36 -11.19 12.30
C ASN A 151 10.14 -11.88 10.97
N LEU A 152 10.84 -13.00 10.77
CA LEU A 152 10.67 -13.87 9.60
C LEU A 152 10.54 -15.32 10.04
N THR A 153 9.37 -15.91 9.81
CA THR A 153 9.12 -17.35 9.98
C THR A 153 8.49 -17.91 8.70
N ARG A 154 8.41 -19.24 8.58
CA ARG A 154 7.87 -19.88 7.38
C ARG A 154 6.40 -19.53 7.18
N ASP A 155 6.11 -18.82 6.08
CA ASP A 155 4.76 -18.47 5.64
C ASP A 155 4.77 -18.09 4.14
N HIS A 156 3.61 -18.07 3.49
CA HIS A 156 3.43 -17.60 2.10
C HIS A 156 4.40 -18.19 1.05
N LEU A 157 4.90 -19.42 1.25
CA LEU A 157 5.79 -20.08 0.28
C LEU A 157 5.06 -20.60 -0.96
N ASP A 158 3.76 -20.68 -0.93
CA ASP A 158 2.90 -20.86 -2.10
C ASP A 158 3.11 -19.74 -3.12
N PHE A 159 3.27 -18.50 -2.66
CA PHE A 159 3.53 -17.32 -3.48
C PHE A 159 5.03 -17.08 -3.70
N HIS A 160 5.83 -16.97 -2.64
CA HIS A 160 7.25 -16.58 -2.72
C HIS A 160 8.19 -17.71 -3.12
N LYS A 161 7.74 -18.98 -3.07
CA LYS A 161 8.47 -20.23 -3.41
C LYS A 161 9.59 -20.57 -2.41
N THR A 162 10.41 -19.62 -1.99
CA THR A 162 11.53 -19.83 -1.06
C THR A 162 11.51 -18.81 0.09
N MET A 163 12.16 -19.17 1.21
CA MET A 163 12.36 -18.24 2.33
C MET A 163 13.21 -17.04 1.94
N GLU A 164 14.17 -17.24 1.04
CA GLU A 164 15.01 -16.16 0.52
C GLU A 164 14.20 -15.13 -0.27
N ASN A 165 13.34 -15.58 -1.20
CA ASN A 165 12.44 -14.69 -1.93
C ASN A 165 11.48 -13.96 -0.99
N TYR A 166 10.99 -14.65 0.04
CA TYR A 166 10.10 -14.07 1.05
C TYR A 166 10.81 -12.99 1.87
N LEU A 167 12.07 -13.24 2.29
CA LEU A 167 12.91 -12.23 2.92
C LEU A 167 13.15 -11.03 2.01
N ASN A 168 13.57 -11.29 0.76
CA ASN A 168 13.85 -10.25 -0.22
C ASN A 168 12.63 -9.38 -0.52
N ALA A 169 11.44 -9.98 -0.62
CA ALA A 169 10.18 -9.24 -0.78
C ALA A 169 9.94 -8.27 0.39
N LYS A 170 10.11 -8.73 1.64
CA LYS A 170 9.95 -7.85 2.82
C LYS A 170 11.04 -6.79 2.92
N ALA A 171 12.28 -7.12 2.55
CA ALA A 171 13.42 -6.20 2.60
C ALA A 171 13.26 -5.02 1.62
N LYS A 172 12.36 -5.12 0.62
CA LYS A 172 12.01 -4.00 -0.26
C LYS A 172 11.53 -2.77 0.53
N LEU A 173 10.87 -2.97 1.69
CA LEU A 173 10.42 -1.86 2.53
C LEU A 173 11.57 -0.94 2.93
N PHE A 174 12.74 -1.50 3.27
CA PHE A 174 13.90 -0.69 3.66
C PHE A 174 14.48 0.14 2.51
N LYS A 175 14.27 -0.27 1.25
CA LYS A 175 14.73 0.49 0.07
C LYS A 175 13.91 1.75 -0.18
N ILE A 176 12.70 1.80 0.37
CA ILE A 176 11.75 2.91 0.23
C ILE A 176 11.50 3.60 1.58
N SER A 177 12.40 3.39 2.55
CA SER A 177 12.33 3.99 3.90
C SER A 177 13.61 4.75 4.23
N ASP A 178 13.48 5.89 4.92
CA ASP A 178 14.63 6.66 5.40
C ASP A 178 15.38 5.95 6.53
N LYS A 179 14.63 5.30 7.43
CA LYS A 179 15.16 4.60 8.60
C LYS A 179 14.60 3.19 8.67
N GLY A 180 15.46 2.24 9.00
CA GLY A 180 15.09 0.84 9.24
C GLY A 180 15.18 0.48 10.72
N VAL A 181 14.20 -0.29 11.20
CA VAL A 181 14.17 -0.88 12.53
C VAL A 181 13.95 -2.39 12.40
N VAL A 182 14.76 -3.20 13.08
CA VAL A 182 14.71 -4.68 13.10
C VAL A 182 14.56 -5.16 14.53
#